data_17914bf5c06dd0949e6d3492c66ccf88
#
_entry.id   17914bf5c06dd0949e6d3492c66ccf88
#
_cell.length_a   1.000
_cell.length_b   1.000
_cell.length_c   1.000
_cell.angle_alpha   90.00
_cell.angle_beta   90.00
_cell.angle_gamma   90.00
#
_symmetry.space_group_name_H-M   'P 1'
#
loop_
_entity.id
_entity.type
_entity.pdbx_description
1 polymer ?
#
loop_
_entity_poly.entity_id
_entity_poly.type
_entity_poly.pdbx_seq_one_letter_code
_entity_poly.pdbx_strand_id
1 'polypeptide(L)'
;MDLFQLKCFVNVVDQRSFTKAAFEVSSSQSALSKQISKLEDELNVRLFDRSRRVVTLTPAGREFEPHARKLLADYDEMMASIKRFSNSGHLHIGSVDHMGRVGLTTPISTFLKQYPDGGVTIDIERGTSLGVMDQLVAGKVGLALIAHTIS
;
A
#
# COMPACT_ATOMS: atom_id res chain seq x y z
N MET A 1 -20.91 -10.67 4.73
CA MET A 1 -20.04 -9.95 3.77
C MET A 1 -18.82 -9.43 4.51
N ASP A 2 -17.62 -9.65 3.98
CA ASP A 2 -16.36 -9.19 4.56
C ASP A 2 -15.44 -8.55 3.50
N LEU A 3 -14.36 -7.88 3.95
CA LEU A 3 -13.43 -7.18 3.05
C LEU A 3 -12.69 -8.13 2.10
N PHE A 4 -12.45 -9.37 2.50
CA PHE A 4 -11.79 -10.34 1.63
C PHE A 4 -12.71 -10.74 0.48
N GLN A 5 -14.00 -10.92 0.73
CA GLN A 5 -15.00 -11.18 -0.30
C GLN A 5 -15.12 -10.00 -1.29
N LEU A 6 -15.07 -8.75 -0.80
CA LEU A 6 -15.04 -7.57 -1.68
C LEU A 6 -13.77 -7.53 -2.54
N LYS A 7 -12.59 -7.83 -1.95
CA LYS A 7 -11.33 -7.97 -2.71
C LYS A 7 -11.42 -9.06 -3.77
N CYS A 8 -11.95 -10.23 -3.42
CA CYS A 8 -12.18 -11.31 -4.39
C CYS A 8 -13.08 -10.85 -5.54
N PHE A 9 -14.19 -10.18 -5.23
CA PHE A 9 -15.12 -9.67 -6.23
C PHE A 9 -14.44 -8.69 -7.20
N VAL A 10 -13.77 -7.64 -6.68
CA VAL A 10 -13.10 -6.62 -7.51
C VAL A 10 -12.00 -7.26 -8.37
N ASN A 11 -11.20 -8.19 -7.83
CA ASN A 11 -10.18 -8.89 -8.62
C ASN A 11 -10.79 -9.74 -9.76
N VAL A 12 -11.95 -10.40 -9.55
CA VAL A 12 -12.62 -11.13 -10.63
C VAL A 12 -13.13 -10.16 -11.70
N VAL A 13 -13.61 -8.99 -11.33
CA VAL A 13 -14.03 -7.94 -12.27
C VAL A 13 -12.86 -7.49 -13.15
N ASP A 14 -11.73 -7.15 -12.52
CA ASP A 14 -10.54 -6.62 -13.19
C ASP A 14 -9.89 -7.67 -14.11
N GLN A 15 -9.77 -8.90 -13.66
CA GLN A 15 -9.13 -9.99 -14.40
C GLN A 15 -10.08 -10.67 -15.41
N ARG A 16 -11.38 -10.49 -15.29
CA ARG A 16 -12.42 -11.20 -16.06
C ARG A 16 -12.22 -12.73 -16.08
N SER A 17 -11.59 -13.24 -15.01
CA SER A 17 -11.17 -14.64 -14.88
C SER A 17 -11.01 -15.01 -13.40
N PHE A 18 -11.72 -16.03 -12.97
CA PHE A 18 -11.58 -16.57 -11.61
C PHE A 18 -10.18 -17.12 -11.33
N THR A 19 -9.54 -17.73 -12.32
CA THR A 19 -8.19 -18.29 -12.16
C THR A 19 -7.14 -17.20 -11.99
N LYS A 20 -7.18 -16.14 -12.82
CA LYS A 20 -6.24 -15.01 -12.71
C LYS A 20 -6.48 -14.24 -11.42
N ALA A 21 -7.73 -13.97 -11.08
CA ALA A 21 -8.08 -13.29 -9.84
C ALA A 21 -7.63 -14.05 -8.59
N ALA A 22 -7.71 -15.37 -8.61
CA ALA A 22 -7.23 -16.21 -7.50
C ALA A 22 -5.73 -16.06 -7.27
N PHE A 23 -4.95 -15.96 -8.33
CA PHE A 23 -3.50 -15.70 -8.25
C PHE A 23 -3.21 -14.36 -7.58
N GLU A 24 -3.91 -13.29 -7.96
CA GLU A 24 -3.75 -11.94 -7.39
C GLU A 24 -4.03 -11.88 -5.88
N VAL A 25 -5.00 -12.66 -5.41
CA VAL A 25 -5.33 -12.72 -3.97
C VAL A 25 -4.61 -13.86 -3.23
N SER A 26 -3.57 -14.45 -3.84
CA SER A 26 -2.79 -15.56 -3.27
C SER A 26 -3.67 -16.73 -2.78
N SER A 27 -4.68 -17.11 -3.56
CA SER A 27 -5.66 -18.13 -3.23
C SER A 27 -5.82 -19.15 -4.35
N SER A 28 -6.48 -20.28 -4.08
CA SER A 28 -6.90 -21.19 -5.14
C SER A 28 -8.17 -20.71 -5.84
N GLN A 29 -8.34 -21.09 -7.10
CA GLN A 29 -9.56 -20.75 -7.86
C GLN A 29 -10.84 -21.29 -7.19
N SER A 30 -10.78 -22.48 -6.60
CA SER A 30 -11.91 -23.07 -5.87
C SER A 30 -12.25 -22.29 -4.59
N ALA A 31 -11.23 -21.86 -3.84
CA ALA A 31 -11.42 -21.06 -2.64
C ALA A 31 -12.01 -19.67 -2.96
N LEU A 32 -11.47 -18.99 -3.99
CA LEU A 32 -12.00 -17.70 -4.46
C LEU A 32 -13.44 -17.86 -4.96
N SER A 33 -13.74 -18.89 -5.75
CA SER A 33 -15.11 -19.16 -6.23
C SER A 33 -16.08 -19.38 -5.06
N LYS A 34 -15.65 -20.05 -4.00
CA LYS A 34 -16.45 -20.25 -2.77
C LYS A 34 -16.70 -18.93 -2.04
N GLN A 35 -15.74 -18.01 -2.00
CA GLN A 35 -15.95 -16.67 -1.40
C GLN A 35 -16.97 -15.86 -2.18
N ILE A 36 -16.89 -15.87 -3.51
CA ILE A 36 -17.87 -15.20 -4.37
C ILE A 36 -19.27 -15.82 -4.19
N SER A 37 -19.37 -17.15 -4.15
CA SER A 37 -20.67 -17.80 -3.91
C SER A 37 -21.27 -17.41 -2.56
N LYS A 38 -20.46 -17.40 -1.49
CA LYS A 38 -20.93 -16.92 -0.18
C LYS A 38 -21.44 -15.48 -0.21
N LEU A 39 -20.74 -14.59 -0.93
CA LEU A 39 -21.15 -13.21 -1.11
C LEU A 39 -22.48 -13.12 -1.87
N GLU A 40 -22.62 -13.84 -2.98
CA GLU A 40 -23.84 -13.91 -3.78
C GLU A 40 -25.02 -14.48 -2.97
N ASP A 41 -24.78 -15.52 -2.17
CA ASP A 41 -25.78 -16.15 -1.31
C ASP A 41 -26.25 -15.20 -0.20
N GLU A 42 -25.33 -14.45 0.43
CA GLU A 42 -25.67 -13.46 1.45
C GLU A 42 -26.48 -12.29 0.88
N LEU A 43 -26.14 -11.84 -0.33
CA LEU A 43 -26.87 -10.77 -1.03
C LEU A 43 -28.16 -11.29 -1.70
N ASN A 44 -28.34 -12.61 -1.77
CA ASN A 44 -29.43 -13.28 -2.46
C ASN A 44 -29.55 -12.87 -3.95
N VAL A 45 -28.43 -12.56 -4.59
CA VAL A 45 -28.35 -12.22 -6.02
C VAL A 45 -27.04 -12.75 -6.63
N ARG A 46 -27.07 -13.03 -7.95
CA ARG A 46 -25.85 -13.35 -8.69
C ARG A 46 -25.18 -12.06 -9.16
N LEU A 47 -23.88 -11.95 -8.90
CA LEU A 47 -23.07 -10.81 -9.31
C LEU A 47 -22.34 -11.08 -10.63
N PHE A 48 -22.05 -12.36 -10.93
CA PHE A 48 -21.36 -12.78 -12.17
C PHE A 48 -22.25 -13.66 -13.03
N ASP A 49 -22.21 -13.39 -14.34
CA ASP A 49 -22.70 -14.32 -15.38
C ASP A 49 -21.54 -15.26 -15.78
N ARG A 50 -21.74 -16.54 -15.49
CA ARG A 50 -20.77 -17.62 -15.77
C ARG A 50 -21.19 -18.46 -16.99
N SER A 51 -22.25 -18.09 -17.69
CA SER A 51 -22.77 -18.83 -18.85
C SER A 51 -21.86 -18.75 -20.07
N ARG A 52 -20.96 -17.74 -20.10
CA ARG A 52 -20.06 -17.43 -21.20
C ARG A 52 -18.62 -17.81 -20.87
N ARG A 53 -17.81 -17.97 -21.92
CA ARG A 53 -16.36 -18.25 -21.79
C ARG A 53 -15.60 -17.14 -21.02
N VAL A 54 -16.08 -15.90 -21.10
CA VAL A 54 -15.52 -14.76 -20.37
C VAL A 54 -16.51 -14.39 -19.26
N VAL A 55 -16.02 -14.27 -18.06
CA VAL A 55 -16.80 -13.86 -16.89
C VAL A 55 -17.24 -12.40 -17.07
N THR A 56 -18.53 -12.13 -16.93
CA THR A 56 -19.09 -10.78 -17.01
C THR A 56 -19.98 -10.50 -15.81
N LEU A 57 -20.20 -9.21 -15.52
CA LEU A 57 -21.09 -8.81 -14.44
C LEU A 57 -22.57 -8.93 -14.86
N THR A 58 -23.40 -9.38 -13.94
CA THR A 58 -24.86 -9.23 -14.03
C THR A 58 -25.26 -7.75 -13.85
N PRO A 59 -26.54 -7.37 -14.07
CA PRO A 59 -27.02 -6.04 -13.68
C PRO A 59 -26.74 -5.71 -12.20
N ALA A 60 -26.99 -6.65 -11.28
CA ALA A 60 -26.70 -6.51 -9.86
C ALA A 60 -25.19 -6.37 -9.60
N GLY A 61 -24.33 -7.12 -10.32
CA GLY A 61 -22.87 -6.99 -10.21
C GLY A 61 -22.37 -5.62 -10.67
N ARG A 62 -22.95 -5.05 -11.72
CA ARG A 62 -22.61 -3.68 -12.17
C ARG A 62 -23.00 -2.61 -11.17
N GLU A 63 -24.12 -2.77 -10.50
CA GLU A 63 -24.56 -1.87 -9.42
C GLU A 63 -23.67 -2.03 -8.17
N PHE A 64 -23.29 -3.25 -7.84
CA PHE A 64 -22.49 -3.57 -6.68
C PHE A 64 -21.02 -3.09 -6.81
N GLU A 65 -20.46 -3.12 -8.02
CA GLU A 65 -19.04 -2.82 -8.27
C GLU A 65 -18.58 -1.46 -7.71
N PRO A 66 -19.22 -0.32 -8.00
CA PRO A 66 -18.75 0.98 -7.50
C PRO A 66 -18.79 1.06 -5.96
N HIS A 67 -19.77 0.42 -5.33
CA HIS A 67 -19.87 0.37 -3.87
C HIS A 67 -18.77 -0.49 -3.25
N ALA A 68 -18.47 -1.64 -3.85
CA ALA A 68 -17.37 -2.51 -3.41
C ALA A 68 -16.01 -1.81 -3.50
N ARG A 69 -15.74 -1.12 -4.61
CA ARG A 69 -14.51 -0.35 -4.80
C ARG A 69 -14.40 0.80 -3.80
N LYS A 70 -15.50 1.53 -3.57
CA LYS A 70 -15.52 2.61 -2.60
C LYS A 70 -15.24 2.11 -1.18
N LEU A 71 -15.86 1.03 -0.74
CA LEU A 71 -15.62 0.46 0.59
C LEU A 71 -14.16 0.02 0.78
N LEU A 72 -13.54 -0.57 -0.25
CA LEU A 72 -12.12 -0.94 -0.21
C LEU A 72 -11.22 0.30 -0.14
N ALA A 73 -11.52 1.35 -0.90
CA ALA A 73 -10.77 2.59 -0.87
C ALA A 73 -10.90 3.30 0.49
N ASP A 74 -12.10 3.40 1.05
CA ASP A 74 -12.37 3.97 2.37
C ASP A 74 -11.64 3.19 3.49
N TYR A 75 -11.58 1.85 3.37
CA TYR A 75 -10.80 1.00 4.27
C TYR A 75 -9.29 1.28 4.18
N ASP A 76 -8.75 1.36 2.98
CA ASP A 76 -7.32 1.63 2.77
C ASP A 76 -6.95 3.04 3.27
N GLU A 77 -7.81 4.03 3.05
CA GLU A 77 -7.65 5.39 3.59
C GLU A 77 -7.67 5.40 5.12
N MET A 78 -8.62 4.70 5.73
CA MET A 78 -8.68 4.54 7.19
C MET A 78 -7.40 3.90 7.71
N MET A 79 -6.93 2.80 7.12
CA MET A 79 -5.70 2.13 7.53
C MET A 79 -4.47 3.03 7.36
N ALA A 80 -4.40 3.80 6.29
CA ALA A 80 -3.33 4.77 6.07
C ALA A 80 -3.37 5.91 7.11
N SER A 81 -4.57 6.39 7.48
CA SER A 81 -4.74 7.43 8.50
C SER A 81 -4.28 6.95 9.88
N ILE A 82 -4.67 5.74 10.27
CA ILE A 82 -4.29 5.14 11.56
C ILE A 82 -2.79 4.81 11.60
N LYS A 83 -2.21 4.35 10.49
CA LYS A 83 -0.76 4.14 10.41
C LYS A 83 0.05 5.41 10.71
N ARG A 84 -0.48 6.60 10.40
CA ARG A 84 0.18 7.87 10.78
C ARG A 84 0.26 8.07 12.29
N PHE A 85 -0.67 7.52 13.06
CA PHE A 85 -0.66 7.56 14.54
C PHE A 85 0.14 6.40 15.15
N SER A 86 0.21 5.25 14.47
CA SER A 86 0.97 4.08 14.93
C SER A 86 2.44 4.14 14.52
N ASN A 87 2.80 5.01 13.61
CA ASN A 87 4.19 5.25 13.25
C ASN A 87 4.82 6.15 14.34
N SER A 88 5.44 5.55 15.28
CA SER A 88 6.78 5.95 15.68
C SER A 88 7.60 5.95 14.38
N GLY A 89 7.64 7.10 13.70
CA GLY A 89 8.23 7.21 12.37
C GLY A 89 9.71 6.87 12.46
N HIS A 90 10.16 5.85 11.76
CA HIS A 90 11.56 5.55 11.61
C HIS A 90 12.03 6.19 10.29
N LEU A 91 12.81 7.26 10.39
CA LEU A 91 13.36 7.95 9.23
C LEU A 91 14.84 7.57 9.08
N HIS A 92 15.13 6.80 8.06
CA HIS A 92 16.51 6.50 7.66
C HIS A 92 17.01 7.57 6.69
N ILE A 93 18.07 8.28 7.07
CA ILE A 93 18.71 9.31 6.27
C ILE A 93 20.10 8.85 5.88
N GLY A 94 20.37 8.72 4.59
CA GLY A 94 21.72 8.60 4.06
C GLY A 94 22.37 9.97 3.91
N SER A 95 23.58 10.16 4.40
CA SER A 95 24.28 11.45 4.32
C SER A 95 25.77 11.26 4.00
N VAL A 96 26.31 12.16 3.18
CA VAL A 96 27.78 12.25 3.03
C VAL A 96 28.41 12.91 4.26
N ASP A 97 29.64 12.50 4.59
CA ASP A 97 30.31 12.83 5.85
C ASP A 97 30.33 14.32 6.23
N HIS A 98 30.45 15.22 5.26
CA HIS A 98 30.50 16.67 5.52
C HIS A 98 29.16 17.28 5.88
N MET A 99 28.06 16.78 5.33
CA MET A 99 26.72 17.33 5.56
C MET A 99 26.09 16.82 6.85
N GLY A 100 26.42 15.59 7.28
CA GLY A 100 25.84 14.99 8.49
C GLY A 100 26.26 15.68 9.79
N ARG A 101 27.44 16.32 9.84
CA ARG A 101 27.96 16.95 11.07
C ARG A 101 27.49 18.38 11.31
N VAL A 102 27.22 19.14 10.26
CA VAL A 102 26.90 20.59 10.37
C VAL A 102 25.50 20.91 9.89
N GLY A 103 25.00 20.20 8.88
CA GLY A 103 23.73 20.55 8.21
C GLY A 103 22.47 19.95 8.83
N LEU A 104 22.57 18.79 9.49
CA LEU A 104 21.40 18.02 9.94
C LEU A 104 21.07 18.20 11.42
N THR A 105 22.03 18.57 12.26
CA THR A 105 21.83 18.62 13.72
C THR A 105 20.75 19.62 14.11
N THR A 106 20.78 20.82 13.52
CA THR A 106 19.81 21.88 13.83
C THR A 106 18.40 21.58 13.31
N PRO A 107 18.18 21.20 12.02
CA PRO A 107 16.85 20.82 11.54
C PRO A 107 16.26 19.66 12.31
N ILE A 108 17.05 18.59 12.58
CA ILE A 108 16.58 17.42 13.33
C ILE A 108 16.21 17.80 14.76
N SER A 109 17.08 18.55 15.46
CA SER A 109 16.78 18.98 16.83
C SER A 109 15.56 19.89 16.91
N THR A 110 15.33 20.76 15.92
CA THR A 110 14.15 21.61 15.82
C THR A 110 12.90 20.76 15.57
N PHE A 111 12.97 19.82 14.67
CA PHE A 111 11.88 18.88 14.39
C PHE A 111 11.49 18.07 15.64
N LEU A 112 12.47 17.45 16.30
CA LEU A 112 12.21 16.65 17.51
C LEU A 112 11.63 17.49 18.66
N LYS A 113 12.02 18.78 18.79
CA LYS A 113 11.43 19.70 19.77
C LYS A 113 9.98 20.09 19.43
N GLN A 114 9.66 20.18 18.16
CA GLN A 114 8.31 20.52 17.71
C GLN A 114 7.32 19.34 17.88
N TYR A 115 7.83 18.11 17.93
CA TYR A 115 7.04 16.88 18.08
C TYR A 115 7.57 16.02 19.25
N PRO A 116 7.49 16.52 20.50
CA PRO A 116 8.09 15.86 21.67
C PRO A 116 7.49 14.47 21.96
N ASP A 117 6.19 14.28 21.64
CA ASP A 117 5.48 13.02 21.83
C ASP A 117 5.48 12.14 20.58
N GLY A 118 6.20 12.54 19.57
CA GLY A 118 6.07 12.06 18.19
C GLY A 118 6.77 10.75 17.88
N GLY A 119 7.35 10.01 18.82
CA GLY A 119 7.87 8.66 18.61
C GLY A 119 8.71 8.46 17.31
N VAL A 120 9.26 9.55 16.74
CA VAL A 120 10.06 9.48 15.50
C VAL A 120 11.50 9.14 15.86
N THR A 121 11.97 8.01 15.37
CA THR A 121 13.39 7.65 15.42
C THR A 121 14.06 8.07 14.12
N ILE A 122 15.18 8.76 14.21
CA ILE A 122 15.94 9.20 13.03
C ILE A 122 17.30 8.51 13.07
N ASP A 123 17.56 7.63 12.11
CA ASP A 123 18.87 7.03 11.90
C ASP A 123 19.57 7.73 10.76
N ILE A 124 20.86 8.06 10.97
CA ILE A 124 21.69 8.69 9.96
C ILE A 124 22.82 7.74 9.61
N GLU A 125 22.77 7.22 8.39
CA GLU A 125 23.85 6.40 7.84
C GLU A 125 24.78 7.27 6.98
N ARG A 126 26.08 7.10 7.18
CA ARG A 126 27.11 7.88 6.47
C ARG A 126 27.70 7.07 5.34
N GLY A 127 27.99 7.75 4.24
CA GLY A 127 28.60 7.11 3.09
C GLY A 127 29.11 8.08 2.05
N THR A 128 29.59 7.54 0.95
CA THR A 128 29.90 8.33 -0.24
C THR A 128 28.62 8.73 -0.98
N SER A 129 28.68 9.80 -1.78
CA SER A 129 27.51 10.24 -2.56
C SER A 129 26.90 9.11 -3.40
N LEU A 130 27.74 8.30 -4.03
CA LEU A 130 27.29 7.16 -4.84
C LEU A 130 26.65 6.07 -3.97
N GLY A 131 27.29 5.70 -2.85
CA GLY A 131 26.75 4.68 -1.94
C GLY A 131 25.42 5.07 -1.31
N VAL A 132 25.27 6.36 -0.95
CA VAL A 132 23.99 6.88 -0.41
C VAL A 132 22.89 6.90 -1.49
N MET A 133 23.23 7.20 -2.74
CA MET A 133 22.29 7.10 -3.86
C MET A 133 21.84 5.66 -4.11
N ASP A 134 22.79 4.71 -4.07
CA ASP A 134 22.46 3.28 -4.23
C ASP A 134 21.53 2.80 -3.11
N GLN A 135 21.74 3.24 -1.88
CA GLN A 135 20.86 2.93 -0.75
C GLN A 135 19.46 3.53 -0.91
N LEU A 136 19.34 4.76 -1.45
CA LEU A 136 18.07 5.39 -1.74
C LEU A 136 17.28 4.63 -2.82
N VAL A 137 17.96 4.27 -3.92
CA VAL A 137 17.35 3.48 -5.01
C VAL A 137 16.94 2.09 -4.51
N ALA A 138 17.73 1.48 -3.63
CA ALA A 138 17.40 0.19 -3.01
C ALA A 138 16.32 0.27 -1.91
N GLY A 139 15.80 1.47 -1.59
CA GLY A 139 14.80 1.68 -0.55
C GLY A 139 15.31 1.45 0.89
N LYS A 140 16.64 1.41 1.09
CA LYS A 140 17.26 1.24 2.41
C LYS A 140 17.23 2.52 3.24
N VAL A 141 17.30 3.68 2.59
CA VAL A 141 17.12 4.99 3.21
C VAL A 141 15.94 5.70 2.57
N GLY A 142 15.21 6.48 3.36
CA GLY A 142 14.05 7.24 2.89
C GLY A 142 14.40 8.63 2.37
N LEU A 143 15.60 9.11 2.72
CA LEU A 143 16.11 10.42 2.30
C LEU A 143 17.62 10.33 2.08
N ALA A 144 18.12 10.94 1.02
CA ALA A 144 19.54 11.02 0.71
C ALA A 144 19.99 12.49 0.67
N LEU A 145 21.03 12.81 1.43
CA LEU A 145 21.70 14.11 1.42
C LEU A 145 23.09 13.93 0.83
N ILE A 146 23.26 14.44 -0.38
CA ILE A 146 24.51 14.35 -1.14
C ILE A 146 25.03 15.74 -1.47
N ALA A 147 26.35 15.88 -1.51
CA ALA A 147 26.98 17.07 -2.08
C ALA A 147 27.12 16.86 -3.60
N HIS A 148 26.60 17.81 -4.37
CA HIS A 148 26.80 17.85 -5.82
C HIS A 148 27.62 19.08 -6.15
N THR A 149 28.77 18.88 -6.79
CA THR A 149 29.54 19.99 -7.37
C THR A 149 28.88 20.35 -8.70
N ILE A 150 28.28 21.52 -8.75
CA ILE A 150 27.81 22.08 -10.04
C ILE A 150 29.06 22.60 -10.73
N SER A 151 29.47 21.94 -11.80
CA SER A 151 30.51 22.40 -12.70
C SER A 151 29.90 23.34 -13.72
#